data_09f59d2aa471f922d9720c3b5df7d27a
#
_entry.id   09f59d2aa471f922d9720c3b5df7d27a
#
_cell.length_a   1.000
_cell.length_b   1.000
_cell.length_c   1.000
_cell.angle_alpha   90.00
_cell.angle_beta   90.00
_cell.angle_gamma   90.00
#
_symmetry.space_group_name_H-M   'P 1'
#
loop_
_entity.id
_entity.type
_entity.pdbx_description
1 polymer ?
#
loop_
_entity_poly.entity_id
_entity_poly.type
_entity_poly.pdbx_seq_one_letter_code
_entity_poly.pdbx_strand_id
1 'polypeptide(L)'
;MSLYKPFLLFAGISGTGKTRFIREQVKKNPAQDNYCLVPVRPDWHEPSDLLGYTSRLGGKAEYIPTSVLIFIVKAWCHIIETIHQNEIDGEVNLDWEGKNLEQIAPFWLCLDEMNLAPVEQYFADYLSVLETRHWYTPSELAEYNKHEGAEYEYVYECDPLLKPDVLALLDDTARNKLAKQLGLDLSDGLQKEIWNYFCQHGIAIPFNLMVAGTVNMDETTHGFSRKVIDRALTFDFNEFFPNDFDAYFAPALQPKRLGYPTWSDGRAITDIPELEQHSKESVTFLKAVNGILQQSPFELAYRALNELMLALLAHRPANTAELVAIWDDFMMCKVLPRIEGDSDKLRSHQTAESDLLTDLEKVLAEQFAEHWEGTRPDLFNCKVAAAGEDSAPAEPPLVPCRSKKKLAWMKERLARQCFTSFWP
;
A
#
# COMPACT_ATOMS: atom_id res chain seq x y z
N MET A 1 8.69 -9.90 0.71
CA MET A 1 7.53 -10.03 -0.18
C MET A 1 7.14 -8.63 -0.63
N SER A 2 7.21 -8.32 -1.91
CA SER A 2 6.73 -7.04 -2.42
C SER A 2 5.20 -6.98 -2.40
N LEU A 3 4.66 -5.83 -2.03
CA LEU A 3 3.23 -5.54 -2.17
C LEU A 3 2.96 -4.88 -3.52
N TYR A 4 1.72 -4.83 -3.93
CA TYR A 4 1.32 -4.14 -5.16
C TYR A 4 0.76 -2.74 -4.92
N LYS A 5 0.66 -2.30 -3.67
CA LYS A 5 0.33 -0.93 -3.26
C LYS A 5 1.12 -0.49 -2.03
N PRO A 6 1.54 0.79 -1.97
CA PRO A 6 2.30 1.31 -0.83
C PRO A 6 1.42 1.91 0.27
N PHE A 7 0.10 2.05 0.04
CA PHE A 7 -0.85 2.52 1.02
C PHE A 7 -1.72 1.39 1.52
N LEU A 8 -1.64 1.09 2.83
CA LEU A 8 -2.29 -0.01 3.50
C LEU A 8 -3.28 0.51 4.55
N LEU A 9 -4.41 -0.14 4.68
CA LEU A 9 -5.35 0.06 5.80
C LEU A 9 -5.46 -1.23 6.59
N PHE A 10 -5.09 -1.18 7.87
CA PHE A 10 -5.26 -2.28 8.81
C PHE A 10 -6.44 -1.99 9.72
N ALA A 11 -7.57 -2.59 9.41
CA ALA A 11 -8.81 -2.39 10.15
C ALA A 11 -9.13 -3.61 11.05
N GLY A 12 -9.68 -3.35 12.21
CA GLY A 12 -10.05 -4.38 13.19
C GLY A 12 -10.34 -3.76 14.55
N ILE A 13 -10.76 -4.59 15.50
CA ILE A 13 -11.04 -4.16 16.88
C ILE A 13 -9.80 -3.61 17.57
N SER A 14 -9.98 -2.75 18.57
CA SER A 14 -8.88 -2.20 19.35
C SER A 14 -8.09 -3.30 20.08
N GLY A 15 -6.79 -3.09 20.29
CA GLY A 15 -5.94 -4.02 21.03
C GLY A 15 -5.43 -5.24 20.27
N THR A 16 -5.75 -5.42 18.98
CA THR A 16 -5.30 -6.59 18.17
C THR A 16 -3.83 -6.51 17.72
N GLY A 17 -3.13 -5.42 18.00
CA GLY A 17 -1.70 -5.30 17.70
C GLY A 17 -1.37 -4.72 16.33
N LYS A 18 -2.30 -4.03 15.65
CA LYS A 18 -2.09 -3.40 14.33
C LYS A 18 -0.83 -2.53 14.27
N THR A 19 -0.71 -1.57 15.18
CA THR A 19 0.45 -0.66 15.27
C THR A 19 1.76 -1.41 15.58
N ARG A 20 1.69 -2.44 16.42
CA ARG A 20 2.83 -3.33 16.71
C ARG A 20 3.27 -4.09 15.45
N PHE A 21 2.32 -4.64 14.68
CA PHE A 21 2.59 -5.33 13.43
C PHE A 21 3.38 -4.44 12.45
N ILE A 22 2.93 -3.18 12.25
CA ILE A 22 3.61 -2.23 11.36
C ILE A 22 5.04 -1.95 11.86
N ARG A 23 5.21 -1.72 13.15
CA ARG A 23 6.54 -1.51 13.75
C ARG A 23 7.46 -2.71 13.58
N GLU A 24 6.92 -3.92 13.62
CA GLU A 24 7.69 -5.16 13.44
C GLU A 24 8.08 -5.42 11.96
N GLN A 25 7.47 -4.72 10.98
CA GLN A 25 7.90 -4.77 9.59
C GLN A 25 9.30 -4.19 9.37
N VAL A 26 9.73 -3.29 10.22
CA VAL A 26 11.04 -2.66 10.17
C VAL A 26 12.11 -3.62 10.74
N LYS A 27 13.24 -3.79 10.04
CA LYS A 27 14.38 -4.51 10.59
C LYS A 27 14.90 -3.74 11.81
N LYS A 28 15.19 -4.44 12.89
CA LYS A 28 15.84 -3.86 14.09
C LYS A 28 17.30 -3.50 13.78
N ASN A 29 17.50 -2.54 12.90
CA ASN A 29 18.80 -1.90 12.75
C ASN A 29 18.69 -0.52 13.42
N PRO A 30 19.29 -0.30 14.61
CA PRO A 30 19.20 0.98 15.31
C PRO A 30 19.69 2.18 14.50
N ALA A 31 20.51 1.93 13.46
CA ALA A 31 21.06 2.98 12.60
C ALA A 31 20.09 3.45 11.50
N GLN A 32 19.04 2.70 11.19
CA GLN A 32 18.20 3.02 10.01
C GLN A 32 16.96 3.84 10.33
N ASP A 33 16.48 3.92 11.57
CA ASP A 33 15.31 4.72 12.00
C ASP A 33 14.26 4.95 10.87
N ASN A 34 13.82 3.83 10.26
CA ASN A 34 12.94 3.78 9.09
C ASN A 34 11.47 3.50 9.46
N TYR A 35 11.08 3.91 10.67
CA TYR A 35 9.71 3.85 11.19
C TYR A 35 9.30 5.19 11.79
N CYS A 36 8.14 5.70 11.39
CA CYS A 36 7.55 6.90 11.96
C CYS A 36 6.11 6.62 12.38
N LEU A 37 5.80 6.84 13.66
CA LEU A 37 4.44 6.76 14.19
C LEU A 37 3.87 8.16 14.33
N VAL A 38 2.73 8.39 13.70
CA VAL A 38 2.02 9.67 13.75
C VAL A 38 0.57 9.41 14.19
N PRO A 39 0.21 9.79 15.42
CA PRO A 39 -1.18 9.71 15.84
C PRO A 39 -2.01 10.79 15.12
N VAL A 40 -3.07 10.37 14.47
CA VAL A 40 -4.01 11.30 13.84
C VAL A 40 -4.84 11.98 14.93
N ARG A 41 -5.11 13.27 14.77
CA ARG A 41 -5.89 14.04 15.73
C ARG A 41 -7.28 14.34 15.19
N PRO A 42 -8.31 14.40 16.04
CA PRO A 42 -9.68 14.70 15.61
C PRO A 42 -9.88 16.07 14.94
N ASP A 43 -8.93 16.99 15.16
CA ASP A 43 -8.93 18.34 14.59
C ASP A 43 -8.26 18.47 13.23
N TRP A 44 -7.77 17.37 12.66
CA TRP A 44 -7.19 17.38 11.31
C TRP A 44 -8.26 17.52 10.23
N HIS A 45 -8.15 18.55 9.39
CA HIS A 45 -9.11 18.84 8.33
C HIS A 45 -8.48 19.24 7.00
N GLU A 46 -7.18 19.52 6.97
CA GLU A 46 -6.49 20.04 5.79
C GLU A 46 -5.21 19.26 5.50
N PRO A 47 -4.75 19.21 4.24
CA PRO A 47 -3.45 18.62 3.90
C PRO A 47 -2.25 19.23 4.65
N SER A 48 -2.38 20.45 5.10
CA SER A 48 -1.40 21.15 5.95
C SER A 48 -1.18 20.46 7.31
N ASP A 49 -2.19 19.75 7.84
CA ASP A 49 -2.08 19.00 9.09
C ASP A 49 -1.12 17.80 8.93
N LEU A 50 -1.07 17.25 7.71
CA LEU A 50 -0.19 16.12 7.38
C LEU A 50 1.23 16.56 7.00
N LEU A 51 1.37 17.61 6.17
CA LEU A 51 2.65 17.95 5.52
C LEU A 51 3.33 19.18 6.13
N GLY A 52 2.54 20.09 6.68
CA GLY A 52 2.99 21.40 7.14
C GLY A 52 2.39 22.54 6.35
N TYR A 53 2.72 23.75 6.73
CA TYR A 53 2.12 24.98 6.19
C TYR A 53 3.10 26.14 6.10
N THR A 54 2.77 27.11 5.23
CA THR A 54 3.53 28.37 5.14
C THR A 54 2.98 29.38 6.15
N SER A 55 3.80 29.79 7.12
CA SER A 55 3.52 30.84 8.08
C SER A 55 4.06 32.19 7.60
N ARG A 56 3.34 33.28 7.87
CA ARG A 56 3.76 34.66 7.60
C ARG A 56 3.71 35.52 8.85
N LEU A 57 3.61 34.95 10.04
CA LEU A 57 3.49 35.68 11.30
C LEU A 57 4.67 36.60 11.61
N GLY A 58 5.87 36.29 11.12
CA GLY A 58 7.07 37.09 11.28
C GLY A 58 7.30 38.17 10.18
N GLY A 59 6.32 38.42 9.30
CA GLY A 59 6.48 39.34 8.16
C GLY A 59 7.21 38.72 6.96
N LYS A 60 7.81 37.55 7.11
CA LYS A 60 8.43 36.74 6.05
C LYS A 60 7.76 35.39 5.97
N ALA A 61 7.79 34.79 4.79
CA ALA A 61 7.29 33.45 4.61
C ALA A 61 8.25 32.42 5.23
N GLU A 62 7.75 31.56 6.10
CA GLU A 62 8.46 30.39 6.64
C GLU A 62 7.59 29.15 6.45
N TYR A 63 8.17 28.04 6.03
CA TYR A 63 7.46 26.76 5.99
C TYR A 63 7.71 25.99 7.29
N ILE A 64 6.65 25.53 7.91
CA ILE A 64 6.68 24.74 9.15
C ILE A 64 6.38 23.29 8.78
N PRO A 65 7.40 22.41 8.68
CA PRO A 65 7.21 21.02 8.30
C PRO A 65 6.66 20.20 9.47
N THR A 66 5.90 19.14 9.14
CA THR A 66 5.50 18.10 10.10
C THR A 66 6.53 16.98 10.15
N SER A 67 6.37 16.07 11.12
CA SER A 67 7.16 14.83 11.21
C SER A 67 6.98 13.95 9.96
N VAL A 68 5.83 14.01 9.30
CA VAL A 68 5.57 13.26 8.06
C VAL A 68 6.46 13.75 6.92
N LEU A 69 6.52 15.06 6.69
CA LEU A 69 7.37 15.62 5.63
C LEU A 69 8.86 15.36 5.92
N ILE A 70 9.28 15.51 7.17
CA ILE A 70 10.65 15.18 7.59
C ILE A 70 10.97 13.71 7.29
N PHE A 71 10.03 12.82 7.57
CA PHE A 71 10.22 11.38 7.31
C PHE A 71 10.25 11.04 5.81
N ILE A 72 9.46 11.73 4.98
CA ILE A 72 9.51 11.61 3.52
C ILE A 72 10.90 12.01 2.98
N VAL A 73 11.45 13.15 3.43
CA VAL A 73 12.79 13.60 3.04
C VAL A 73 13.85 12.58 3.47
N LYS A 74 13.74 12.05 4.69
CA LYS A 74 14.65 11.02 5.19
C LYS A 74 14.63 9.75 4.33
N ALA A 75 13.46 9.34 3.85
CA ALA A 75 13.34 8.19 2.95
C ALA A 75 14.02 8.44 1.60
N TRP A 76 13.92 9.66 1.05
CA TRP A 76 14.67 10.08 -0.15
C TRP A 76 16.18 10.08 0.07
N CYS A 77 16.66 10.65 1.19
CA CYS A 77 18.09 10.63 1.53
C CYS A 77 18.61 9.20 1.60
N HIS A 78 17.86 8.28 2.20
CA HIS A 78 18.27 6.87 2.27
C HIS A 78 18.40 6.22 0.87
N ILE A 79 17.49 6.51 -0.06
CA ILE A 79 17.58 6.03 -1.45
C ILE A 79 18.88 6.54 -2.07
N ILE A 80 19.07 7.85 -2.06
CA ILE A 80 20.20 8.52 -2.75
C ILE A 80 21.53 8.11 -2.13
N GLU A 81 21.64 8.10 -0.80
CA GLU A 81 22.86 7.66 -0.10
C GLU A 81 23.19 6.20 -0.37
N THR A 82 22.17 5.32 -0.51
CA THR A 82 22.39 3.90 -0.83
C THR A 82 22.93 3.73 -2.24
N ILE A 83 22.45 4.49 -3.21
CA ILE A 83 22.91 4.47 -4.60
C ILE A 83 24.33 5.01 -4.69
N HIS A 84 24.61 6.14 -4.04
CA HIS A 84 25.91 6.83 -4.12
C HIS A 84 27.03 6.21 -3.27
N GLN A 85 26.74 5.36 -2.29
CA GLN A 85 27.78 4.67 -1.50
C GLN A 85 28.78 3.84 -2.33
N ASN A 86 28.44 3.55 -3.59
CA ASN A 86 29.25 2.74 -4.49
C ASN A 86 30.01 3.57 -5.57
N GLU A 87 29.90 4.90 -5.57
CA GLU A 87 30.59 5.78 -6.52
C GLU A 87 31.86 6.36 -5.92
N ILE A 88 33.02 6.04 -6.57
CA ILE A 88 34.35 6.39 -6.04
C ILE A 88 34.93 7.70 -6.63
N ASP A 89 34.31 8.33 -7.62
CA ASP A 89 34.84 9.51 -8.32
C ASP A 89 33.91 10.75 -8.21
N GLY A 90 34.33 11.63 -7.45
CA GLY A 90 34.36 13.11 -7.22
C GLY A 90 33.34 14.06 -7.82
N GLU A 91 32.43 13.72 -8.73
CA GLU A 91 31.32 14.54 -9.17
C GLU A 91 30.00 13.93 -8.72
N VAL A 92 29.30 14.65 -7.84
CA VAL A 92 28.00 14.23 -7.33
C VAL A 92 26.93 14.60 -8.34
N ASN A 93 26.66 13.69 -9.27
CA ASN A 93 25.41 13.73 -10.02
C ASN A 93 24.34 13.04 -9.17
N LEU A 94 23.24 13.74 -8.91
CA LEU A 94 22.08 13.11 -8.24
C LEU A 94 21.43 12.14 -9.20
N ASP A 95 21.67 10.87 -8.92
CA ASP A 95 21.07 9.77 -9.65
C ASP A 95 20.28 8.92 -8.65
N TRP A 96 18.97 8.84 -8.77
CA TRP A 96 18.14 7.88 -8.05
C TRP A 96 17.59 6.82 -8.98
N GLU A 97 18.00 6.85 -10.21
CA GLU A 97 17.72 5.90 -11.24
C GLU A 97 18.78 4.79 -11.11
N GLY A 98 18.34 3.57 -11.00
CA GLY A 98 19.16 2.66 -11.50
C GLY A 98 19.88 1.55 -10.85
N LYS A 99 20.36 1.54 -9.68
CA LYS A 99 21.19 0.42 -9.19
C LYS A 99 20.83 0.05 -7.76
N ASN A 100 21.05 -1.26 -7.42
CA ASN A 100 20.95 -1.73 -6.04
C ASN A 100 19.56 -1.62 -5.38
N LEU A 101 18.47 -1.77 -6.14
CA LEU A 101 17.09 -1.72 -5.62
C LEU A 101 16.89 -2.63 -4.39
N GLU A 102 17.54 -3.80 -4.37
CA GLU A 102 17.45 -4.76 -3.26
C GLU A 102 18.07 -4.25 -1.95
N GLN A 103 18.98 -3.29 -2.01
CA GLN A 103 19.64 -2.71 -0.84
C GLN A 103 18.83 -1.59 -0.21
N ILE A 104 17.86 -1.04 -0.93
CA ILE A 104 17.04 0.09 -0.47
C ILE A 104 15.97 -0.44 0.50
N ALA A 105 16.08 -0.06 1.76
CA ALA A 105 15.15 -0.51 2.78
C ALA A 105 13.79 0.21 2.68
N PRO A 106 12.67 -0.48 2.98
CA PRO A 106 11.37 0.17 3.11
C PRO A 106 11.33 1.09 4.32
N PHE A 107 10.67 2.25 4.15
CA PHE A 107 10.36 3.21 5.20
C PHE A 107 8.87 3.11 5.54
N TRP A 108 8.53 2.99 6.82
CA TRP A 108 7.16 2.77 7.27
C TRP A 108 6.62 3.98 8.05
N LEU A 109 5.68 4.67 7.43
CA LEU A 109 4.88 5.71 8.07
C LEU A 109 3.58 5.07 8.59
N CYS A 110 3.41 5.06 9.91
CA CYS A 110 2.20 4.59 10.56
C CYS A 110 1.34 5.79 10.96
N LEU A 111 0.17 5.93 10.33
CA LEU A 111 -0.88 6.87 10.73
C LEU A 111 -1.81 6.13 11.69
N ASP A 112 -1.63 6.38 12.99
CA ASP A 112 -2.37 5.66 14.02
C ASP A 112 -3.75 6.28 14.22
N GLU A 113 -4.78 5.40 14.29
CA GLU A 113 -6.18 5.79 14.38
C GLU A 113 -6.61 6.74 13.25
N MET A 114 -6.26 6.35 12.02
CA MET A 114 -6.41 7.19 10.83
C MET A 114 -7.82 7.75 10.64
N ASN A 115 -8.85 7.07 11.11
CA ASN A 115 -10.26 7.44 11.02
C ASN A 115 -10.78 8.35 12.15
N LEU A 116 -9.93 8.84 13.06
CA LEU A 116 -10.30 9.88 14.01
C LEU A 116 -10.65 11.22 13.36
N ALA A 117 -10.10 11.49 12.18
CA ALA A 117 -10.40 12.65 11.35
C ALA A 117 -10.88 12.21 9.96
N PRO A 118 -11.58 13.08 9.19
CA PRO A 118 -11.98 12.76 7.82
C PRO A 118 -10.79 12.57 6.90
N VAL A 119 -10.45 11.31 6.59
CA VAL A 119 -9.26 10.93 5.80
C VAL A 119 -9.23 11.62 4.43
N GLU A 120 -10.37 11.72 3.77
CA GLU A 120 -10.51 12.37 2.47
C GLU A 120 -10.22 13.88 2.47
N GLN A 121 -10.07 14.49 3.63
CA GLN A 121 -9.71 15.91 3.76
C GLN A 121 -8.21 16.07 3.99
N TYR A 122 -7.70 15.61 5.14
CA TYR A 122 -6.28 15.84 5.47
C TYR A 122 -5.31 15.01 4.62
N PHE A 123 -5.78 13.89 4.04
CA PHE A 123 -4.98 13.00 3.22
C PHE A 123 -5.21 13.16 1.71
N ALA A 124 -6.00 14.17 1.30
CA ALA A 124 -6.42 14.38 -0.09
C ALA A 124 -5.26 14.54 -1.07
N ASP A 125 -4.29 15.39 -0.75
CA ASP A 125 -3.14 15.66 -1.60
C ASP A 125 -2.25 14.44 -1.74
N TYR A 126 -2.00 13.73 -0.64
CA TYR A 126 -1.25 12.48 -0.67
C TYR A 126 -1.92 11.44 -1.57
N LEU A 127 -3.25 11.24 -1.43
CA LEU A 127 -4.00 10.31 -2.27
C LEU A 127 -3.96 10.68 -3.76
N SER A 128 -3.93 11.97 -4.07
CA SER A 128 -3.87 12.45 -5.46
C SER A 128 -2.51 12.20 -6.07
N VAL A 129 -1.44 12.56 -5.35
CA VAL A 129 -0.05 12.35 -5.79
C VAL A 129 0.31 10.86 -5.84
N LEU A 130 -0.26 10.03 -4.95
CA LEU A 130 -0.06 8.58 -4.97
C LEU A 130 -0.42 7.93 -6.31
N GLU A 131 -1.38 8.48 -7.05
CA GLU A 131 -1.81 7.99 -8.36
C GLU A 131 -0.86 8.41 -9.51
N THR A 132 0.02 9.36 -9.30
CA THR A 132 1.00 9.82 -10.31
C THR A 132 2.31 9.04 -10.27
N ARG A 133 2.45 8.09 -9.35
CA ARG A 133 3.62 7.22 -9.26
C ARG A 133 3.72 6.37 -10.52
N HIS A 134 4.89 6.41 -11.14
CA HIS A 134 5.18 5.64 -12.32
C HIS A 134 6.52 4.90 -12.18
N TRP A 135 6.45 3.58 -12.21
CA TRP A 135 7.60 2.71 -12.41
C TRP A 135 7.63 2.34 -13.88
N TYR A 136 8.75 2.54 -14.54
CA TYR A 136 8.89 2.16 -15.93
C TYR A 136 8.73 0.65 -16.08
N THR A 137 7.94 0.25 -17.05
CA THR A 137 7.82 -1.14 -17.47
C THR A 137 9.14 -1.61 -18.10
N PRO A 138 9.39 -2.92 -18.20
CA PRO A 138 10.60 -3.41 -18.87
C PRO A 138 10.81 -2.83 -20.30
N SER A 139 9.73 -2.67 -21.06
CA SER A 139 9.79 -2.07 -22.39
C SER A 139 10.14 -0.59 -22.36
N GLU A 140 9.53 0.20 -21.47
CA GLU A 140 9.84 1.64 -21.28
C GLU A 140 11.26 1.83 -20.78
N LEU A 141 11.73 1.00 -19.83
CA LEU A 141 13.08 1.04 -19.30
C LEU A 141 14.14 0.72 -20.37
N ALA A 142 13.87 -0.26 -21.22
CA ALA A 142 14.77 -0.60 -22.32
C ALA A 142 14.90 0.55 -23.33
N GLU A 143 13.82 1.26 -23.63
CA GLU A 143 13.82 2.43 -24.50
C GLU A 143 14.55 3.61 -23.84
N TYR A 144 14.29 3.88 -22.57
CA TYR A 144 14.95 4.92 -21.78
C TYR A 144 16.46 4.69 -21.71
N ASN A 145 16.91 3.49 -21.34
CA ASN A 145 18.34 3.12 -21.29
C ASN A 145 19.04 3.29 -22.65
N LYS A 146 18.35 2.94 -23.74
CA LYS A 146 18.89 3.13 -25.07
C LYS A 146 19.04 4.61 -25.45
N HIS A 147 18.10 5.45 -25.02
CA HIS A 147 18.12 6.89 -25.28
C HIS A 147 19.23 7.58 -24.47
N GLU A 148 19.34 7.27 -23.20
CA GLU A 148 20.32 7.86 -22.28
C GLU A 148 21.73 7.24 -22.41
N GLY A 149 21.86 6.08 -23.08
CA GLY A 149 23.13 5.35 -23.16
C GLY A 149 23.56 4.77 -21.82
N ALA A 150 22.59 4.41 -20.97
CA ALA A 150 22.77 3.94 -19.60
C ALA A 150 22.27 2.50 -19.43
N GLU A 151 22.56 1.91 -18.27
CA GLU A 151 22.13 0.57 -17.88
C GLU A 151 21.45 0.63 -16.51
N TYR A 152 20.31 1.38 -16.43
CA TYR A 152 19.52 1.45 -15.23
C TYR A 152 18.68 0.17 -15.03
N GLU A 153 18.56 -0.29 -13.79
CA GLU A 153 17.72 -1.42 -13.41
C GLU A 153 16.26 -1.01 -13.21
N TYR A 154 16.02 0.28 -12.94
CA TYR A 154 14.69 0.86 -12.76
C TYR A 154 14.72 2.37 -13.01
N VAL A 155 13.57 2.91 -13.35
CA VAL A 155 13.26 4.35 -13.35
C VAL A 155 11.93 4.56 -12.63
N TYR A 156 11.89 5.57 -11.77
CA TYR A 156 10.71 5.92 -11.00
C TYR A 156 10.43 7.42 -11.07
N GLU A 157 9.19 7.76 -11.37
CA GLU A 157 8.70 9.13 -11.42
C GLU A 157 7.48 9.31 -10.50
N CYS A 158 7.29 10.52 -9.99
CA CYS A 158 6.13 10.88 -9.18
C CYS A 158 6.01 12.41 -9.11
N ASP A 159 4.79 12.92 -9.23
CA ASP A 159 4.54 14.35 -9.04
C ASP A 159 4.92 14.81 -7.62
N PRO A 160 5.32 16.09 -7.44
CA PRO A 160 5.70 16.59 -6.14
C PRO A 160 4.48 16.73 -5.20
N LEU A 161 4.61 16.18 -4.01
CA LEU A 161 3.68 16.34 -2.90
C LEU A 161 3.82 17.75 -2.28
N LEU A 162 5.05 18.22 -2.07
CA LEU A 162 5.36 19.60 -1.79
C LEU A 162 5.89 20.26 -3.06
N LYS A 163 5.09 21.17 -3.64
CA LYS A 163 5.40 21.80 -4.92
C LYS A 163 6.57 22.77 -4.84
N PRO A 164 7.39 22.93 -5.90
CA PRO A 164 8.53 23.84 -5.92
C PRO A 164 8.11 25.31 -5.72
N ASP A 165 6.93 25.70 -6.16
CA ASP A 165 6.41 27.07 -5.96
C ASP A 165 6.32 27.46 -4.49
N VAL A 166 6.00 26.50 -3.60
CA VAL A 166 5.96 26.75 -2.15
C VAL A 166 7.35 27.07 -1.62
N LEU A 167 8.38 26.38 -2.11
CA LEU A 167 9.77 26.62 -1.74
C LEU A 167 10.31 27.91 -2.35
N ALA A 168 9.82 28.30 -3.53
CA ALA A 168 10.19 29.55 -4.19
C ALA A 168 9.71 30.80 -3.45
N LEU A 169 8.64 30.69 -2.62
CA LEU A 169 8.15 31.79 -1.78
C LEU A 169 9.07 32.11 -0.61
N LEU A 170 9.99 31.23 -0.25
CA LEU A 170 10.91 31.40 0.88
C LEU A 170 12.17 32.15 0.45
N ASP A 171 12.66 33.05 1.28
CA ASP A 171 14.00 33.63 1.09
C ASP A 171 15.08 32.60 1.45
N ASP A 172 16.35 32.87 1.11
CA ASP A 172 17.47 31.96 1.32
C ASP A 172 17.64 31.56 2.80
N THR A 173 17.37 32.49 3.72
CA THR A 173 17.43 32.22 5.17
C THR A 173 16.37 31.22 5.59
N ALA A 174 15.14 31.41 5.11
CA ALA A 174 14.02 30.51 5.40
C ALA A 174 14.21 29.15 4.73
N ARG A 175 14.76 29.09 3.49
CA ARG A 175 15.12 27.83 2.82
C ARG A 175 16.18 27.06 3.58
N ASN A 176 17.25 27.72 4.02
CA ASN A 176 18.32 27.06 4.79
C ASN A 176 17.80 26.57 6.15
N LYS A 177 16.90 27.34 6.79
CA LYS A 177 16.23 26.93 8.02
C LYS A 177 15.38 25.67 7.79
N LEU A 178 14.60 25.65 6.71
CA LEU A 178 13.77 24.52 6.34
C LEU A 178 14.61 23.26 6.04
N ALA A 179 15.68 23.40 5.25
CA ALA A 179 16.60 22.28 4.98
C ALA A 179 17.11 21.64 6.28
N LYS A 180 17.53 22.45 7.24
CA LYS A 180 17.96 21.97 8.55
C LYS A 180 16.83 21.29 9.34
N GLN A 181 15.61 21.82 9.28
CA GLN A 181 14.44 21.20 9.93
C GLN A 181 14.05 19.87 9.29
N LEU A 182 14.29 19.71 7.98
CA LEU A 182 14.11 18.47 7.23
C LEU A 182 15.24 17.45 7.46
N GLY A 183 16.27 17.82 8.23
CA GLY A 183 17.38 16.95 8.59
C GLY A 183 18.54 16.97 7.59
N LEU A 184 18.59 17.95 6.67
CA LEU A 184 19.64 18.09 5.67
C LEU A 184 20.80 18.96 6.21
N ASP A 185 22.03 18.48 6.05
CA ASP A 185 23.25 19.23 6.31
C ASP A 185 23.79 19.84 5.01
N LEU A 186 23.59 21.15 4.84
CA LEU A 186 24.03 21.87 3.63
C LEU A 186 25.56 22.04 3.53
N SER A 187 26.32 21.61 4.54
CA SER A 187 27.79 21.50 4.45
C SER A 187 28.25 20.20 3.80
N ASP A 188 27.41 19.20 3.74
CA ASP A 188 27.60 17.95 2.98
C ASP A 188 27.24 18.18 1.50
N GLY A 189 28.14 17.80 0.59
CA GLY A 189 27.95 18.02 -0.85
C GLY A 189 26.74 17.31 -1.41
N LEU A 190 26.53 16.03 -1.07
CA LEU A 190 25.41 15.23 -1.55
C LEU A 190 24.07 15.76 -1.02
N GLN A 191 23.98 16.04 0.28
CA GLN A 191 22.74 16.54 0.88
C GLN A 191 22.39 17.95 0.39
N LYS A 192 23.40 18.76 0.05
CA LYS A 192 23.18 20.07 -0.59
C LYS A 192 22.59 19.92 -2.00
N GLU A 193 23.08 18.97 -2.80
CA GLU A 193 22.50 18.70 -4.13
C GLU A 193 21.09 18.14 -4.05
N ILE A 194 20.79 17.26 -3.09
CA ILE A 194 19.42 16.82 -2.78
C ILE A 194 18.50 18.02 -2.50
N TRP A 195 18.98 18.97 -1.67
CA TRP A 195 18.21 20.17 -1.37
C TRP A 195 18.00 21.07 -2.59
N ASN A 196 19.03 21.27 -3.41
CA ASN A 196 18.93 22.02 -4.65
C ASN A 196 17.87 21.40 -5.58
N TYR A 197 17.88 20.09 -5.72
CA TYR A 197 16.89 19.38 -6.51
C TYR A 197 15.46 19.58 -5.96
N PHE A 198 15.25 19.45 -4.66
CA PHE A 198 13.95 19.70 -4.06
C PHE A 198 13.46 21.13 -4.26
N CYS A 199 14.37 22.11 -4.23
CA CYS A 199 14.02 23.50 -4.51
C CYS A 199 13.56 23.72 -5.96
N GLN A 200 14.07 22.94 -6.90
CA GLN A 200 13.75 23.06 -8.34
C GLN A 200 12.52 22.23 -8.74
N HIS A 201 12.39 21.03 -8.21
CA HIS A 201 11.39 20.03 -8.64
C HIS A 201 10.30 19.76 -7.61
N GLY A 202 10.48 20.22 -6.36
CA GLY A 202 9.61 19.86 -5.25
C GLY A 202 10.00 18.54 -4.59
N ILE A 203 9.19 18.11 -3.62
CA ILE A 203 9.41 16.87 -2.86
C ILE A 203 8.30 15.88 -3.22
N ALA A 204 8.62 14.83 -3.96
CA ALA A 204 7.71 13.78 -4.36
C ALA A 204 7.60 12.67 -3.28
N ILE A 205 6.70 11.71 -3.48
CA ILE A 205 6.61 10.50 -2.66
C ILE A 205 7.76 9.56 -3.04
N PRO A 206 8.67 9.20 -2.11
CA PRO A 206 9.72 8.24 -2.39
C PRO A 206 9.17 6.83 -2.59
N PHE A 207 9.76 6.07 -3.49
CA PHE A 207 9.24 4.75 -3.86
C PHE A 207 9.32 3.72 -2.74
N ASN A 208 10.25 3.87 -1.81
CA ASN A 208 10.45 2.99 -0.67
C ASN A 208 9.53 3.33 0.53
N LEU A 209 8.68 4.36 0.41
CA LEU A 209 7.75 4.76 1.47
C LEU A 209 6.51 3.88 1.46
N MET A 210 6.25 3.21 2.57
CA MET A 210 5.04 2.47 2.88
C MET A 210 4.22 3.24 3.90
N VAL A 211 2.98 3.57 3.57
CA VAL A 211 2.05 4.23 4.49
C VAL A 211 1.04 3.21 4.98
N ALA A 212 0.92 3.09 6.29
CA ALA A 212 -0.01 2.18 6.93
C ALA A 212 -0.94 2.95 7.89
N GLY A 213 -2.23 2.98 7.60
CA GLY A 213 -3.25 3.50 8.51
C GLY A 213 -3.78 2.39 9.41
N THR A 214 -3.78 2.59 10.74
CA THR A 214 -4.54 1.73 11.64
C THR A 214 -5.94 2.29 11.81
N VAL A 215 -6.93 1.40 11.93
CA VAL A 215 -8.34 1.74 12.01
C VAL A 215 -8.99 0.91 13.09
N ASN A 216 -9.59 1.58 14.08
CA ASN A 216 -10.40 0.94 15.10
C ASN A 216 -11.86 1.00 14.67
N MET A 217 -12.50 -0.18 14.54
CA MET A 217 -13.87 -0.30 14.02
C MET A 217 -14.93 -0.34 15.13
N ASP A 218 -14.49 -0.46 16.38
CA ASP A 218 -15.31 -0.49 17.60
C ASP A 218 -15.59 0.90 18.18
N GLU A 219 -14.99 1.95 17.61
CA GLU A 219 -15.18 3.34 18.05
C GLU A 219 -16.09 4.12 17.08
N THR A 220 -16.82 5.10 17.60
CA THR A 220 -17.61 6.04 16.79
C THR A 220 -16.69 7.02 16.08
N THR A 221 -16.19 6.63 14.92
CA THR A 221 -15.21 7.36 14.12
C THR A 221 -15.77 7.63 12.71
N HIS A 222 -14.99 8.34 11.91
CA HIS A 222 -15.36 8.61 10.52
C HIS A 222 -15.26 7.33 9.67
N GLY A 223 -16.29 7.07 8.86
CA GLY A 223 -16.25 6.04 7.84
C GLY A 223 -15.31 6.43 6.71
N PHE A 224 -14.78 5.44 5.99
CA PHE A 224 -13.94 5.71 4.81
C PHE A 224 -14.78 5.95 3.57
N SER A 225 -14.46 7.01 2.85
CA SER A 225 -15.00 7.19 1.51
C SER A 225 -14.40 6.14 0.56
N ARG A 226 -15.13 5.81 -0.51
CA ARG A 226 -14.62 4.91 -1.56
C ARG A 226 -13.31 5.39 -2.18
N LYS A 227 -13.09 6.71 -2.23
CA LYS A 227 -11.84 7.30 -2.74
C LYS A 227 -10.61 6.83 -1.97
N VAL A 228 -10.74 6.61 -0.66
CA VAL A 228 -9.67 6.11 0.21
C VAL A 228 -9.51 4.60 0.02
N ILE A 229 -10.61 3.83 0.12
CA ILE A 229 -10.59 2.36 -0.01
C ILE A 229 -10.06 1.93 -1.38
N ASP A 230 -10.44 2.62 -2.45
CA ASP A 230 -9.99 2.32 -3.81
C ASP A 230 -8.47 2.52 -4.00
N ARG A 231 -7.83 3.36 -3.19
CA ARG A 231 -6.39 3.62 -3.27
C ARG A 231 -5.57 2.81 -2.27
N ALA A 232 -6.20 2.28 -1.25
CA ALA A 232 -5.55 1.44 -0.24
C ALA A 232 -5.56 -0.04 -0.62
N LEU A 233 -4.65 -0.80 -0.04
CA LEU A 233 -4.75 -2.23 0.15
C LEU A 233 -5.27 -2.47 1.56
N THR A 234 -6.50 -2.95 1.66
CA THR A 234 -7.23 -3.00 2.92
C THR A 234 -7.20 -4.39 3.54
N PHE A 235 -6.79 -4.49 4.80
CA PHE A 235 -6.74 -5.74 5.54
C PHE A 235 -7.77 -5.74 6.67
N ASP A 236 -8.63 -6.75 6.70
CA ASP A 236 -9.27 -7.16 7.94
C ASP A 236 -8.22 -7.84 8.80
N PHE A 237 -7.71 -7.10 9.80
CA PHE A 237 -6.53 -7.51 10.54
C PHE A 237 -6.73 -8.85 11.24
N ASN A 238 -7.93 -9.10 11.75
CA ASN A 238 -8.23 -10.35 12.46
C ASN A 238 -8.29 -11.57 11.53
N GLU A 239 -8.68 -11.38 10.26
CA GLU A 239 -8.72 -12.48 9.29
C GLU A 239 -7.35 -12.81 8.68
N PHE A 240 -6.48 -11.81 8.53
CA PHE A 240 -5.13 -12.01 7.98
C PHE A 240 -4.09 -12.34 9.05
N PHE A 241 -4.23 -11.80 10.24
CA PHE A 241 -3.30 -11.94 11.36
C PHE A 241 -4.06 -12.24 12.66
N PRO A 242 -4.71 -13.43 12.75
CA PRO A 242 -5.57 -13.75 13.87
C PRO A 242 -4.81 -13.79 15.20
N ASN A 243 -5.45 -13.28 16.26
CA ASN A 243 -4.98 -13.43 17.62
C ASN A 243 -5.29 -14.86 18.10
N ASP A 244 -4.27 -15.67 18.22
CA ASP A 244 -4.36 -17.01 18.80
C ASP A 244 -3.78 -16.95 20.23
N PHE A 245 -4.67 -17.07 21.22
CA PHE A 245 -4.27 -17.04 22.63
C PHE A 245 -3.45 -18.28 23.03
N ASP A 246 -3.70 -19.42 22.38
CA ASP A 246 -2.96 -20.65 22.66
C ASP A 246 -1.54 -20.58 22.09
N ALA A 247 -1.37 -19.91 20.95
CA ALA A 247 -0.07 -19.66 20.32
C ALA A 247 0.68 -18.43 20.87
N TYR A 248 0.12 -17.70 21.87
CA TYR A 248 0.70 -16.45 22.33
C TYR A 248 2.16 -16.58 22.82
N PHE A 249 2.51 -17.66 23.50
CA PHE A 249 3.85 -17.93 24.02
C PHE A 249 4.75 -18.68 23.04
N ALA A 250 4.18 -19.39 22.07
CA ALA A 250 4.90 -20.20 21.09
C ALA A 250 4.19 -20.14 19.73
N PRO A 251 4.30 -19.01 19.00
CA PRO A 251 3.60 -18.85 17.74
C PRO A 251 4.12 -19.82 16.68
N ALA A 252 3.19 -20.55 16.05
CA ALA A 252 3.49 -21.47 14.95
C ALA A 252 3.65 -20.72 13.61
N LEU A 253 3.03 -19.56 13.50
CA LEU A 253 3.05 -18.70 12.31
C LEU A 253 3.62 -17.34 12.64
N GLN A 254 4.25 -16.72 11.64
CA GLN A 254 4.70 -15.33 11.71
C GLN A 254 4.36 -14.59 10.42
N PRO A 255 4.00 -13.30 10.50
CA PRO A 255 3.80 -12.46 9.33
C PRO A 255 5.08 -12.33 8.51
N LYS A 256 4.92 -12.40 7.18
CA LYS A 256 6.04 -12.10 6.27
C LYS A 256 6.41 -10.63 6.33
N ARG A 257 7.69 -10.34 6.05
CA ARG A 257 8.15 -8.96 5.84
C ARG A 257 7.57 -8.43 4.53
N LEU A 258 6.93 -7.26 4.62
CA LEU A 258 6.29 -6.60 3.49
C LEU A 258 7.25 -5.54 2.94
N GLY A 259 7.43 -5.54 1.63
CA GLY A 259 8.25 -4.56 0.90
C GLY A 259 7.38 -3.67 0.02
N TYR A 260 7.97 -2.56 -0.42
CA TYR A 260 7.30 -1.60 -1.29
C TYR A 260 7.08 -2.18 -2.71
N PRO A 261 6.05 -1.66 -3.43
CA PRO A 261 5.78 -2.06 -4.80
C PRO A 261 6.84 -1.52 -5.76
N THR A 262 7.19 -2.34 -6.74
CA THR A 262 8.09 -2.00 -7.85
C THR A 262 7.36 -1.94 -9.19
N TRP A 263 6.05 -1.94 -9.17
CA TRP A 263 5.14 -1.83 -10.32
C TRP A 263 4.07 -0.79 -10.03
N SER A 264 3.67 -0.03 -11.06
CA SER A 264 2.57 0.94 -10.98
C SER A 264 1.52 0.73 -12.05
N ASP A 265 1.85 0.05 -13.15
CA ASP A 265 0.94 -0.23 -14.25
C ASP A 265 0.83 -1.75 -14.49
N GLY A 266 -0.39 -2.26 -14.38
CA GLY A 266 -0.67 -3.68 -14.60
C GLY A 266 -0.46 -4.12 -16.06
N ARG A 267 -0.38 -3.19 -17.01
CA ARG A 267 -0.04 -3.50 -18.41
C ARG A 267 1.36 -4.07 -18.57
N ALA A 268 2.27 -3.80 -17.63
CA ALA A 268 3.59 -4.42 -17.59
C ALA A 268 3.55 -5.97 -17.59
N ILE A 269 2.41 -6.59 -17.28
CA ILE A 269 2.23 -8.04 -17.34
C ILE A 269 2.42 -8.58 -18.75
N THR A 270 2.20 -7.77 -19.79
CA THR A 270 2.42 -8.17 -21.18
C THR A 270 3.90 -8.36 -21.53
N ASP A 271 4.81 -7.78 -20.73
CA ASP A 271 6.25 -7.93 -20.88
C ASP A 271 6.80 -9.19 -20.16
N ILE A 272 5.90 -9.98 -19.51
CA ILE A 272 6.26 -11.16 -18.72
C ILE A 272 5.49 -12.38 -19.24
N PRO A 273 6.05 -13.12 -20.21
CA PRO A 273 5.39 -14.24 -20.87
C PRO A 273 4.92 -15.35 -19.92
N GLU A 274 5.62 -15.56 -18.80
CA GLU A 274 5.29 -16.59 -17.80
C GLU A 274 3.94 -16.32 -17.11
N LEU A 275 3.48 -15.06 -17.11
CA LEU A 275 2.20 -14.66 -16.50
C LEU A 275 1.05 -14.55 -17.51
N GLU A 276 1.28 -14.80 -18.81
CA GLU A 276 0.25 -14.63 -19.85
C GLU A 276 -1.02 -15.45 -19.55
N GLN A 277 -0.85 -16.73 -19.20
CA GLN A 277 -2.00 -17.62 -18.91
C GLN A 277 -2.75 -17.14 -17.67
N HIS A 278 -2.04 -16.86 -16.57
CA HIS A 278 -2.64 -16.39 -15.32
C HIS A 278 -3.33 -15.02 -15.47
N SER A 279 -2.82 -14.15 -16.33
CA SER A 279 -3.47 -12.88 -16.64
C SER A 279 -4.82 -13.09 -17.35
N LYS A 280 -4.90 -13.99 -18.34
CA LYS A 280 -6.14 -14.32 -19.05
C LYS A 280 -7.19 -14.93 -18.11
N GLU A 281 -6.77 -15.85 -17.24
CA GLU A 281 -7.62 -16.46 -16.22
C GLU A 281 -8.14 -15.41 -15.24
N SER A 282 -7.28 -14.49 -14.78
CA SER A 282 -7.66 -13.42 -13.87
C SER A 282 -8.61 -12.39 -14.51
N VAL A 283 -8.47 -12.11 -15.79
CA VAL A 283 -9.45 -11.29 -16.54
C VAL A 283 -10.80 -11.98 -16.58
N THR A 284 -10.84 -13.31 -16.78
CA THR A 284 -12.07 -14.10 -16.79
C THR A 284 -12.73 -14.12 -15.41
N PHE A 285 -11.95 -14.35 -14.36
CA PHE A 285 -12.38 -14.23 -12.97
C PHE A 285 -12.99 -12.86 -12.67
N LEU A 286 -12.29 -11.78 -13.01
CA LEU A 286 -12.77 -10.42 -12.73
C LEU A 286 -14.05 -10.10 -13.51
N LYS A 287 -14.19 -10.59 -14.74
CA LYS A 287 -15.42 -10.45 -15.51
C LYS A 287 -16.59 -11.19 -14.87
N ALA A 288 -16.38 -12.39 -14.35
CA ALA A 288 -17.40 -13.17 -13.64
C ALA A 288 -17.85 -12.42 -12.36
N VAL A 289 -16.92 -11.96 -11.54
CA VAL A 289 -17.23 -11.16 -10.34
C VAL A 289 -17.95 -9.86 -10.71
N ASN A 290 -17.45 -9.12 -11.70
CA ASN A 290 -18.07 -7.86 -12.11
C ASN A 290 -19.45 -8.06 -12.76
N GLY A 291 -19.70 -9.21 -13.38
CA GLY A 291 -21.02 -9.57 -13.91
C GLY A 291 -22.11 -9.58 -12.83
N ILE A 292 -21.76 -9.91 -11.58
CA ILE A 292 -22.67 -9.80 -10.42
C ILE A 292 -22.80 -8.36 -9.94
N LEU A 293 -21.69 -7.58 -9.98
CA LEU A 293 -21.64 -6.23 -9.45
C LEU A 293 -22.16 -5.16 -10.42
N GLN A 294 -22.31 -5.47 -11.69
CA GLN A 294 -22.83 -4.56 -12.72
C GLN A 294 -24.19 -3.97 -12.31
N GLN A 295 -24.42 -2.72 -12.69
CA GLN A 295 -25.64 -1.95 -12.35
C GLN A 295 -25.85 -1.72 -10.85
N SER A 296 -24.94 -2.17 -10.00
CA SER A 296 -24.90 -1.84 -8.57
C SER A 296 -23.94 -0.69 -8.29
N PRO A 297 -24.02 -0.04 -7.12
CA PRO A 297 -23.03 0.95 -6.73
C PRO A 297 -21.60 0.37 -6.55
N PHE A 298 -21.44 -0.94 -6.64
CA PHE A 298 -20.18 -1.67 -6.39
C PHE A 298 -19.48 -2.12 -7.66
N GLU A 299 -20.03 -1.78 -8.84
CA GLU A 299 -19.45 -2.10 -10.14
C GLU A 299 -17.96 -1.77 -10.20
N LEU A 300 -17.18 -2.69 -10.79
CA LEU A 300 -15.73 -2.56 -10.91
C LEU A 300 -15.38 -1.89 -12.24
N ALA A 301 -14.34 -1.07 -12.23
CA ALA A 301 -13.80 -0.38 -13.38
C ALA A 301 -12.35 -0.80 -13.65
N TYR A 302 -11.70 -0.19 -14.65
CA TYR A 302 -10.33 -0.50 -15.06
C TYR A 302 -9.29 -0.48 -13.92
N ARG A 303 -9.51 0.32 -12.88
CA ARG A 303 -8.63 0.32 -11.71
C ARG A 303 -8.57 -1.06 -11.03
N ALA A 304 -9.71 -1.73 -10.89
CA ALA A 304 -9.73 -3.07 -10.29
C ALA A 304 -8.94 -4.09 -11.14
N LEU A 305 -9.05 -4.02 -12.48
CA LEU A 305 -8.25 -4.83 -13.37
C LEU A 305 -6.76 -4.53 -13.22
N ASN A 306 -6.38 -3.24 -13.25
CA ASN A 306 -4.99 -2.83 -13.05
C ASN A 306 -4.42 -3.38 -11.75
N GLU A 307 -5.15 -3.28 -10.65
CA GLU A 307 -4.70 -3.77 -9.34
C GLU A 307 -4.61 -5.28 -9.27
N LEU A 308 -5.49 -6.01 -9.93
CA LEU A 308 -5.39 -7.47 -10.03
C LEU A 308 -4.14 -7.89 -10.84
N MET A 309 -3.85 -7.20 -11.95
CA MET A 309 -2.62 -7.43 -12.72
C MET A 309 -1.37 -7.09 -11.90
N LEU A 310 -1.39 -5.99 -11.15
CA LEU A 310 -0.31 -5.63 -10.22
C LEU A 310 -0.11 -6.69 -9.11
N ALA A 311 -1.18 -7.30 -8.62
CA ALA A 311 -1.07 -8.41 -7.67
C ALA A 311 -0.39 -9.64 -8.29
N LEU A 312 -0.70 -9.97 -9.55
CA LEU A 312 0.00 -11.05 -10.28
C LEU A 312 1.48 -10.73 -10.49
N LEU A 313 1.81 -9.50 -10.87
CA LEU A 313 3.21 -9.04 -11.05
C LEU A 313 4.01 -9.13 -9.74
N ALA A 314 3.38 -8.78 -8.62
CA ALA A 314 4.03 -8.80 -7.31
C ALA A 314 4.22 -10.22 -6.74
N HIS A 315 3.22 -11.08 -6.92
CA HIS A 315 3.23 -12.42 -6.31
C HIS A 315 3.76 -13.53 -7.21
N ARG A 316 3.66 -13.37 -8.55
CA ARG A 316 4.14 -14.32 -9.57
C ARG A 316 3.71 -15.76 -9.28
N PRO A 317 2.40 -16.08 -9.32
CA PRO A 317 1.90 -17.41 -8.97
C PRO A 317 2.53 -18.49 -9.87
N ALA A 318 3.02 -19.56 -9.27
CA ALA A 318 3.61 -20.70 -9.98
C ALA A 318 2.57 -21.77 -10.36
N ASN A 319 1.39 -21.74 -9.74
CA ASN A 319 0.34 -22.74 -9.91
C ASN A 319 -1.05 -22.18 -9.63
N THR A 320 -2.09 -22.97 -9.92
CA THR A 320 -3.50 -22.59 -9.72
C THR A 320 -3.84 -22.29 -8.25
N ALA A 321 -3.26 -23.02 -7.29
CA ALA A 321 -3.55 -22.78 -5.87
C ALA A 321 -3.05 -21.39 -5.41
N GLU A 322 -1.88 -20.97 -5.87
CA GLU A 322 -1.35 -19.63 -5.62
C GLU A 322 -2.15 -18.56 -6.36
N LEU A 323 -2.61 -18.85 -7.58
CA LEU A 323 -3.49 -17.94 -8.32
C LEU A 323 -4.82 -17.73 -7.59
N VAL A 324 -5.45 -18.80 -7.11
CA VAL A 324 -6.68 -18.70 -6.29
C VAL A 324 -6.42 -17.94 -4.99
N ALA A 325 -5.24 -18.13 -4.37
CA ALA A 325 -4.88 -17.37 -3.18
C ALA A 325 -4.80 -15.85 -3.46
N ILE A 326 -4.27 -15.44 -4.62
CA ILE A 326 -4.26 -14.04 -5.05
C ILE A 326 -5.68 -13.53 -5.26
N TRP A 327 -6.56 -14.29 -5.92
CA TRP A 327 -7.95 -13.89 -6.15
C TRP A 327 -8.74 -13.77 -4.85
N ASP A 328 -8.58 -14.70 -3.92
CA ASP A 328 -9.23 -14.66 -2.60
C ASP A 328 -8.77 -13.45 -1.78
N ASP A 329 -7.46 -13.19 -1.74
CA ASP A 329 -6.92 -12.02 -1.04
C ASP A 329 -7.30 -10.70 -1.76
N PHE A 330 -7.43 -10.70 -3.10
CA PHE A 330 -7.95 -9.57 -3.86
C PHE A 330 -9.43 -9.29 -3.51
N MET A 331 -10.26 -10.33 -3.39
CA MET A 331 -11.63 -10.16 -2.92
C MET A 331 -11.66 -9.53 -1.53
N MET A 332 -10.85 -10.01 -0.60
CA MET A 332 -10.77 -9.50 0.78
C MET A 332 -10.24 -8.08 0.88
N CYS A 333 -9.22 -7.73 0.08
CA CYS A 333 -8.51 -6.46 0.21
C CYS A 333 -9.10 -5.33 -0.65
N LYS A 334 -9.85 -5.66 -1.72
CA LYS A 334 -10.28 -4.68 -2.73
C LYS A 334 -11.77 -4.70 -3.05
N VAL A 335 -12.39 -5.87 -3.14
CA VAL A 335 -13.79 -5.96 -3.60
C VAL A 335 -14.76 -5.88 -2.43
N LEU A 336 -14.63 -6.78 -1.46
CA LEU A 336 -15.55 -6.85 -0.32
C LEU A 336 -15.55 -5.57 0.56
N PRO A 337 -14.41 -4.86 0.80
CA PRO A 337 -14.40 -3.62 1.59
C PRO A 337 -15.27 -2.50 1.03
N ARG A 338 -15.67 -2.57 -0.23
CA ARG A 338 -16.54 -1.59 -0.89
C ARG A 338 -18.01 -1.90 -0.73
N ILE A 339 -18.35 -3.12 -0.29
CA ILE A 339 -19.73 -3.62 -0.22
C ILE A 339 -20.31 -3.35 1.16
N GLU A 340 -21.32 -2.48 1.17
CA GLU A 340 -22.08 -2.12 2.36
C GLU A 340 -23.49 -1.68 1.98
N GLY A 341 -24.46 -1.97 2.80
CA GLY A 341 -25.83 -1.49 2.60
C GLY A 341 -26.89 -2.36 3.25
N ASP A 342 -28.13 -1.93 3.02
CA ASP A 342 -29.34 -2.66 3.36
C ASP A 342 -29.75 -3.66 2.27
N SER A 343 -30.81 -4.37 2.51
CA SER A 343 -31.35 -5.38 1.58
C SER A 343 -31.78 -4.80 0.23
N ASP A 344 -32.16 -3.53 0.16
CA ASP A 344 -32.52 -2.89 -1.12
C ASP A 344 -31.29 -2.56 -1.94
N LYS A 345 -30.24 -2.03 -1.31
CA LYS A 345 -28.97 -1.70 -1.96
C LYS A 345 -28.20 -2.95 -2.39
N LEU A 346 -28.39 -4.08 -1.69
CA LEU A 346 -27.73 -5.37 -1.95
C LEU A 346 -28.63 -6.35 -2.69
N ARG A 347 -29.77 -5.91 -3.26
CA ARG A 347 -30.61 -6.77 -4.08
C ARG A 347 -29.87 -7.26 -5.33
N SER A 348 -30.05 -8.52 -5.65
CA SER A 348 -29.53 -9.08 -6.91
C SER A 348 -30.22 -8.43 -8.12
N HIS A 349 -29.42 -8.11 -9.14
CA HIS A 349 -29.94 -7.69 -10.45
C HIS A 349 -30.21 -8.89 -11.37
N GLN A 350 -29.75 -10.09 -11.01
CA GLN A 350 -29.91 -11.30 -11.81
C GLN A 350 -31.21 -12.04 -11.49
N THR A 351 -31.57 -12.12 -10.21
CA THR A 351 -32.78 -12.82 -9.76
C THR A 351 -33.48 -12.04 -8.66
N ALA A 352 -34.80 -11.95 -8.72
CA ALA A 352 -35.60 -11.21 -7.75
C ALA A 352 -35.58 -11.82 -6.32
N GLU A 353 -35.20 -13.09 -6.20
CA GLU A 353 -35.22 -13.88 -4.97
C GLU A 353 -33.86 -14.01 -4.30
N SER A 354 -32.78 -13.44 -4.88
CA SER A 354 -31.42 -13.51 -4.38
C SER A 354 -30.88 -12.13 -3.98
N ASP A 355 -29.84 -12.12 -3.17
CA ASP A 355 -29.04 -10.95 -2.88
C ASP A 355 -27.65 -11.03 -3.54
N LEU A 356 -27.00 -9.90 -3.69
CA LEU A 356 -25.70 -9.73 -4.33
C LEU A 356 -24.59 -10.57 -3.66
N LEU A 357 -24.64 -10.75 -2.33
CA LEU A 357 -23.63 -11.53 -1.59
C LEU A 357 -23.81 -13.03 -1.89
N THR A 358 -25.05 -13.50 -1.99
CA THR A 358 -25.34 -14.89 -2.36
C THR A 358 -24.91 -15.20 -3.79
N ASP A 359 -25.09 -14.27 -4.72
CA ASP A 359 -24.65 -14.47 -6.11
C ASP A 359 -23.12 -14.38 -6.25
N LEU A 360 -22.46 -13.50 -5.49
CA LEU A 360 -21.00 -13.48 -5.38
C LEU A 360 -20.46 -14.79 -4.83
N GLU A 361 -21.08 -15.36 -3.78
CA GLU A 361 -20.67 -16.64 -3.20
C GLU A 361 -20.71 -17.76 -4.23
N LYS A 362 -21.76 -17.85 -5.05
CA LYS A 362 -21.88 -18.85 -6.13
C LYS A 362 -20.77 -18.70 -7.17
N VAL A 363 -20.53 -17.47 -7.64
CA VAL A 363 -19.47 -17.21 -8.61
C VAL A 363 -18.10 -17.56 -8.05
N LEU A 364 -17.79 -17.20 -6.80
CA LEU A 364 -16.51 -17.53 -6.18
C LEU A 364 -16.36 -19.04 -5.97
N ALA A 365 -17.43 -19.76 -5.62
CA ALA A 365 -17.40 -21.22 -5.52
C ALA A 365 -17.05 -21.88 -6.87
N GLU A 366 -17.60 -21.37 -7.97
CA GLU A 366 -17.28 -21.85 -9.32
C GLU A 366 -15.83 -21.51 -9.72
N GLN A 367 -15.38 -20.29 -9.47
CA GLN A 367 -14.05 -19.83 -9.89
C GLN A 367 -12.92 -20.43 -9.07
N PHE A 368 -13.13 -20.67 -7.77
CA PHE A 368 -12.12 -21.24 -6.86
C PHE A 368 -12.15 -22.78 -6.86
N ALA A 369 -13.21 -23.40 -7.40
CA ALA A 369 -13.38 -24.83 -7.55
C ALA A 369 -13.10 -25.60 -6.23
N GLU A 370 -12.19 -26.58 -6.25
CA GLU A 370 -11.85 -27.40 -5.07
C GLU A 370 -11.30 -26.57 -3.89
N HIS A 371 -10.69 -25.42 -4.15
CA HIS A 371 -10.14 -24.56 -3.10
C HIS A 371 -11.24 -23.86 -2.29
N TRP A 372 -12.46 -23.73 -2.83
CA TRP A 372 -13.57 -23.11 -2.11
C TRP A 372 -13.99 -23.86 -0.85
N GLU A 373 -14.05 -25.19 -0.94
CA GLU A 373 -14.34 -26.06 0.21
C GLU A 373 -13.06 -26.55 0.92
N GLY A 374 -11.90 -26.41 0.26
CA GLY A 374 -10.60 -26.85 0.72
C GLY A 374 -9.79 -25.72 1.36
N THR A 375 -8.51 -25.72 1.03
CA THR A 375 -7.54 -24.72 1.50
C THR A 375 -6.72 -24.17 0.34
N ARG A 376 -6.10 -23.03 0.56
CA ARG A 376 -5.16 -22.37 -0.36
C ARG A 376 -3.93 -21.86 0.40
N PRO A 377 -2.80 -21.59 -0.26
CA PRO A 377 -1.62 -21.03 0.38
C PRO A 377 -1.91 -19.66 1.03
N ASP A 378 -1.33 -19.41 2.21
CA ASP A 378 -1.33 -18.09 2.83
C ASP A 378 -0.20 -17.23 2.25
N LEU A 379 -0.57 -16.14 1.57
CA LEU A 379 0.42 -15.26 0.94
C LEU A 379 1.15 -14.39 1.96
N PHE A 380 0.54 -14.10 3.12
CA PHE A 380 1.02 -13.09 4.09
C PHE A 380 1.71 -13.65 5.32
N ASN A 381 1.54 -14.95 5.59
CA ASN A 381 2.18 -15.61 6.74
C ASN A 381 3.15 -16.71 6.29
N CYS A 382 4.07 -17.07 7.17
CA CYS A 382 4.95 -18.22 7.02
C CYS A 382 5.03 -19.01 8.34
N LYS A 383 5.40 -20.29 8.26
CA LYS A 383 5.70 -21.09 9.45
C LYS A 383 6.95 -20.52 10.14
N VAL A 384 6.95 -20.53 11.46
CA VAL A 384 8.14 -20.20 12.24
C VAL A 384 9.18 -21.32 12.00
N ALA A 385 10.40 -20.94 11.56
CA ALA A 385 11.47 -21.90 11.38
C ALA A 385 11.86 -22.55 12.71
N ALA A 386 12.06 -23.87 12.71
CA ALA A 386 12.60 -24.55 13.88
C ALA A 386 14.05 -24.05 14.15
N ALA A 387 14.39 -23.86 15.43
CA ALA A 387 15.71 -23.38 15.82
C ALA A 387 16.79 -24.38 15.33
N GLY A 388 17.62 -23.95 14.37
CA GLY A 388 18.78 -24.73 13.88
C GLY A 388 18.72 -25.18 12.41
N GLU A 389 17.65 -24.88 11.68
CA GLU A 389 17.62 -25.14 10.25
C GLU A 389 17.95 -23.86 9.46
N ASP A 390 19.12 -23.83 8.79
CA ASP A 390 19.40 -22.95 7.65
C ASP A 390 18.46 -23.40 6.51
N SER A 391 17.26 -22.82 6.50
CA SER A 391 16.12 -23.38 5.82
C SER A 391 15.98 -22.86 4.40
N ALA A 392 15.70 -23.79 3.50
CA ALA A 392 14.92 -23.55 2.29
C ALA A 392 13.67 -22.70 2.62
N PRO A 393 13.15 -21.89 1.70
CA PRO A 393 11.95 -21.08 1.95
C PRO A 393 10.84 -21.98 2.47
N ALA A 394 10.39 -21.72 3.71
CA ALA A 394 9.35 -22.54 4.35
C ALA A 394 8.09 -22.46 3.49
N GLU A 395 7.50 -23.62 3.18
CA GLU A 395 6.23 -23.69 2.47
C GLU A 395 5.19 -22.78 3.17
N PRO A 396 4.40 -22.02 2.40
CA PRO A 396 3.35 -21.20 2.99
C PRO A 396 2.35 -22.10 3.74
N PRO A 397 1.84 -21.67 4.90
CA PRO A 397 0.77 -22.40 5.57
C PRO A 397 -0.47 -22.43 4.70
N LEU A 398 -1.26 -23.51 4.81
CA LEU A 398 -2.54 -23.61 4.12
C LEU A 398 -3.66 -23.04 4.99
N VAL A 399 -4.52 -22.21 4.39
CA VAL A 399 -5.67 -21.58 5.05
C VAL A 399 -6.94 -21.72 4.21
N PRO A 400 -8.13 -21.79 4.82
CA PRO A 400 -9.40 -21.70 4.09
C PRO A 400 -9.51 -20.36 3.33
N CYS A 401 -10.37 -20.32 2.31
CA CYS A 401 -10.68 -19.07 1.62
C CYS A 401 -11.28 -18.04 2.59
N ARG A 402 -10.59 -16.90 2.75
CA ARG A 402 -11.01 -15.82 3.66
C ARG A 402 -12.30 -15.15 3.18
N SER A 403 -12.45 -14.97 1.86
CA SER A 403 -13.66 -14.38 1.26
C SER A 403 -14.90 -15.23 1.52
N LYS A 404 -14.81 -16.55 1.56
CA LYS A 404 -15.91 -17.47 1.91
C LYS A 404 -16.44 -17.17 3.32
N LYS A 405 -15.53 -17.17 4.29
CA LYS A 405 -15.86 -16.87 5.69
C LYS A 405 -16.46 -15.48 5.84
N LYS A 406 -15.89 -14.49 5.15
CA LYS A 406 -16.33 -13.09 5.21
C LYS A 406 -17.72 -12.91 4.60
N LEU A 407 -17.98 -13.50 3.44
CA LEU A 407 -19.30 -13.46 2.80
C LEU A 407 -20.37 -14.11 3.67
N ALA A 408 -20.08 -15.28 4.26
CA ALA A 408 -21.00 -15.93 5.18
C ALA A 408 -21.35 -15.04 6.37
N TRP A 409 -20.37 -14.39 6.97
CA TRP A 409 -20.57 -13.42 8.06
C TRP A 409 -21.40 -12.20 7.60
N MET A 410 -21.10 -11.62 6.43
CA MET A 410 -21.84 -10.48 5.88
C MET A 410 -23.31 -10.82 5.60
N LYS A 411 -23.59 -12.01 5.08
CA LYS A 411 -24.93 -12.53 4.83
C LYS A 411 -25.71 -12.73 6.13
N GLU A 412 -25.11 -13.34 7.14
CA GLU A 412 -25.73 -13.52 8.46
C GLU A 412 -26.09 -12.18 9.08
N ARG A 413 -25.19 -11.18 8.99
CA ARG A 413 -25.44 -9.83 9.49
C ARG A 413 -26.58 -9.13 8.73
N LEU A 414 -26.62 -9.25 7.39
CA LEU A 414 -27.71 -8.72 6.57
C LEU A 414 -29.06 -9.32 6.98
N ALA A 415 -29.10 -10.63 7.18
CA ALA A 415 -30.32 -11.33 7.59
C ALA A 415 -30.83 -10.93 9.00
N ARG A 416 -29.90 -10.68 9.94
CA ARG A 416 -30.25 -10.32 11.33
C ARG A 416 -30.54 -8.84 11.53
N GLN A 417 -29.80 -7.97 10.85
CA GLN A 417 -29.80 -6.52 11.10
C GLN A 417 -30.41 -5.70 9.96
N CYS A 418 -30.81 -6.36 8.85
CA CYS A 418 -31.22 -5.72 7.59
C CYS A 418 -30.17 -4.76 7.00
N PHE A 419 -28.96 -4.82 7.47
CA PHE A 419 -27.79 -4.06 7.01
C PHE A 419 -26.52 -4.86 7.19
N THR A 420 -25.59 -4.72 6.26
CA THR A 420 -24.26 -5.29 6.38
C THR A 420 -23.19 -4.36 5.82
N SER A 421 -22.00 -4.53 6.31
CA SER A 421 -20.77 -3.94 5.78
C SER A 421 -19.64 -4.96 5.89
N PHE A 422 -18.57 -4.75 5.13
CA PHE A 422 -17.34 -5.56 5.28
C PHE A 422 -16.75 -5.41 6.70
N TRP A 423 -16.93 -4.24 7.30
CA TRP A 423 -16.42 -3.90 8.62
C TRP A 423 -17.32 -4.45 9.72
N PRO A 424 -16.73 -4.83 10.89
CA PRO A 424 -17.50 -5.28 12.05
C PRO A 424 -18.55 -4.30 12.53
#